data_6abbfdf64c815bf74e882832dda88caf
#
_entry.id   6abbfdf64c815bf74e882832dda88caf
#
_cell.length_a   1.000
_cell.length_b   1.000
_cell.length_c   1.000
_cell.angle_alpha   90.00
_cell.angle_beta   90.00
_cell.angle_gamma   90.00
#
_symmetry.space_group_name_H-M   'P 1'
#
loop_
_entity.id
_entity.type
_entity.pdbx_description
1 polymer ?
#
loop_
_entity_poly.entity_id
_entity_poly.type
_entity_poly.pdbx_seq_one_letter_code
_entity_poly.pdbx_strand_id
1 'polypeptide(L)'
;MIFELHQMEGVDPTGRMFSRDAKIDVDENGYKGSFRYEGFAIESNEYPTIEEALSDLAKRLQRKRFSDIRSRLNFREDRYYAEREPWVYYTLS
;
A
#
# COMPACT_ATOMS: atom_id res chain seq x y z
N MET A 1 -13.60 9.11 1.55
CA MET A 1 -12.60 10.15 1.82
C MET A 1 -11.22 9.52 1.98
N ILE A 2 -10.21 10.13 1.36
CA ILE A 2 -8.83 9.63 1.52
C ILE A 2 -8.36 9.97 2.91
N PHE A 3 -7.95 8.97 3.66
CA PHE A 3 -7.45 9.14 5.02
C PHE A 3 -5.94 9.34 5.05
N GLU A 4 -5.22 8.49 4.33
CA GLU A 4 -3.75 8.56 4.25
C GLU A 4 -3.25 8.07 2.90
N LEU A 5 -2.02 8.45 2.59
CA LEU A 5 -1.27 7.86 1.48
C LEU A 5 -0.05 7.16 2.05
N HIS A 6 0.21 5.95 1.57
CA HIS A 6 1.41 5.20 1.94
C HIS A 6 2.19 4.93 0.66
N GLN A 7 3.47 5.29 0.67
CA GLN A 7 4.33 5.03 -0.46
C GLN A 7 4.66 3.54 -0.50
N MET A 8 4.30 2.87 -1.59
CA MET A 8 4.65 1.46 -1.78
C MET A 8 5.68 1.34 -2.87
N GLU A 9 6.72 0.57 -2.60
CA GLU A 9 7.80 0.29 -3.54
C GLU A 9 8.06 -1.20 -3.62
N GLY A 10 8.66 -1.62 -4.70
CA GLY A 10 9.04 -3.00 -4.90
C GLY A 10 9.46 -3.25 -6.33
N VAL A 11 9.31 -4.50 -6.76
CA VAL A 11 9.66 -4.93 -8.11
C VAL A 11 8.40 -5.48 -8.77
N ASP A 12 8.10 -4.99 -9.96
CA ASP A 12 6.91 -5.44 -10.69
C ASP A 12 7.18 -6.78 -11.42
N PRO A 13 6.16 -7.40 -12.01
CA PRO A 13 6.35 -8.69 -12.67
C PRO A 13 7.33 -8.69 -13.85
N THR A 14 7.67 -7.52 -14.39
CA THR A 14 8.63 -7.42 -15.48
C THR A 14 10.07 -7.24 -14.98
N GLY A 15 10.25 -7.16 -13.67
CA GLY A 15 11.57 -6.96 -13.08
C GLY A 15 11.96 -5.52 -12.85
N ARG A 16 11.06 -4.56 -13.09
CA ARG A 16 11.35 -3.14 -12.88
C ARG A 16 10.94 -2.71 -11.48
N MET A 17 11.72 -1.83 -10.90
CA MET A 17 11.35 -1.21 -9.64
C MET A 17 10.21 -0.24 -9.84
N PHE A 18 9.30 -0.21 -8.89
CA PHE A 18 8.17 0.71 -8.93
C PHE A 18 8.06 1.48 -7.62
N SER A 19 7.43 2.64 -7.68
CA SER A 19 7.08 3.44 -6.51
C SER A 19 5.75 4.14 -6.79
N ARG A 20 4.74 3.86 -5.97
CA ARG A 20 3.40 4.43 -6.12
C ARG A 20 2.80 4.64 -4.75
N ASP A 21 1.87 5.58 -4.65
CA ASP A 21 1.13 5.78 -3.41
C ASP A 21 -0.09 4.86 -3.36
N ALA A 22 -0.24 4.15 -2.26
CA ALA A 22 -1.46 3.44 -1.94
C ALA A 22 -2.33 4.37 -1.10
N LYS A 23 -3.62 4.36 -1.36
CA LYS A 23 -4.59 5.20 -0.64
C LYS A 23 -5.27 4.39 0.43
N ILE A 24 -5.43 4.99 1.60
CA ILE A 24 -6.20 4.38 2.68
C ILE A 24 -7.43 5.24 2.92
N ASP A 25 -8.58 4.64 2.76
CA ASP A 25 -9.86 5.26 3.08
C ASP A 25 -10.42 4.64 4.34
N VAL A 26 -11.19 5.42 5.08
CA VAL A 26 -11.84 4.93 6.29
C VAL A 26 -13.35 5.24 6.22
N ASP A 27 -14.13 4.27 6.65
CA ASP A 27 -15.58 4.47 6.82
C ASP A 27 -16.02 3.74 8.09
N GLU A 28 -17.33 3.59 8.27
CA GLU A 28 -17.86 2.94 9.47
C GLU A 28 -17.49 1.46 9.60
N ASN A 29 -17.07 0.83 8.49
CA ASN A 29 -16.69 -0.58 8.47
C ASN A 29 -15.20 -0.80 8.67
N GLY A 30 -14.40 0.26 8.65
CA GLY A 30 -12.97 0.16 8.87
C GLY A 30 -12.14 0.80 7.79
N TYR A 31 -10.91 0.33 7.66
CA TYR A 31 -9.92 0.86 6.73
C TYR A 31 -9.82 -0.02 5.49
N LYS A 32 -9.76 0.62 4.33
CA LYS A 32 -9.66 -0.07 3.06
C LYS A 32 -8.56 0.58 2.24
N GLY A 33 -7.65 -0.23 1.72
CA GLY A 33 -6.56 0.25 0.88
C GLY A 33 -6.88 0.09 -0.59
N SER A 34 -6.33 0.97 -1.41
CA SER A 34 -6.42 0.85 -2.86
C SER A 34 -5.09 1.22 -3.49
N PHE A 35 -4.80 0.60 -4.63
CA PHE A 35 -3.52 0.76 -5.31
C PHE A 35 -3.72 0.65 -6.82
N ARG A 36 -3.09 1.56 -7.56
CA ARG A 36 -3.12 1.53 -9.03
C ARG A 36 -1.72 1.39 -9.58
N TYR A 37 -1.62 0.57 -10.62
CA TYR A 37 -0.34 0.41 -11.31
C TYR A 37 -0.59 -0.01 -12.75
N GLU A 38 -0.07 0.76 -13.71
CA GLU A 38 -0.04 0.45 -15.15
C GLU A 38 -1.42 0.03 -15.69
N GLY A 39 -2.27 -0.21 -15.68
CA GLY A 39 -3.55 -0.59 -16.27
C GLY A 39 -4.43 -1.41 -15.35
N PHE A 40 -4.03 -1.59 -14.10
CA PHE A 40 -4.89 -2.29 -13.17
C PHE A 40 -5.01 -1.55 -11.84
N ALA A 41 -6.05 -1.89 -11.12
CA ALA A 41 -6.28 -1.36 -9.77
C ALA A 41 -6.70 -2.51 -8.87
N ILE A 42 -6.25 -2.46 -7.63
CA ILE A 42 -6.65 -3.45 -6.62
C ILE A 42 -7.12 -2.72 -5.37
N GLU A 43 -7.94 -3.43 -4.60
CA GLU A 43 -8.44 -2.93 -3.33
C GLU A 43 -8.31 -4.03 -2.28
N SER A 44 -8.06 -3.64 -1.04
CA SER A 44 -8.07 -4.59 0.06
C SER A 44 -9.50 -4.81 0.54
N ASN A 45 -9.69 -5.79 1.38
CA ASN A 45 -10.91 -5.88 2.18
C ASN A 45 -10.86 -4.77 3.24
N GLU A 46 -11.95 -4.61 3.97
CA GLU A 46 -12.01 -3.65 5.07
C GLU A 46 -11.47 -4.30 6.34
N TYR A 47 -10.67 -3.55 7.08
CA TYR A 47 -10.00 -4.05 8.28
C TYR A 47 -10.07 -3.04 9.41
N PRO A 48 -9.97 -3.50 10.66
CA PRO A 48 -9.96 -2.57 11.79
C PRO A 48 -8.69 -1.75 11.91
N THR A 49 -7.62 -2.10 11.19
CA THR A 49 -6.36 -1.34 11.22
C THR A 49 -5.82 -1.04 9.84
N ILE A 50 -5.04 0.02 9.75
CA ILE A 50 -4.38 0.42 8.51
C ILE A 50 -3.34 -0.62 8.10
N GLU A 51 -2.62 -1.16 9.07
CA GLU A 51 -1.58 -2.16 8.83
C GLU A 51 -2.13 -3.41 8.15
N GLU A 52 -3.31 -3.86 8.58
CA GLU A 52 -3.95 -5.01 7.95
C GLU A 52 -4.37 -4.71 6.52
N ALA A 53 -4.89 -3.51 6.25
CA ALA A 53 -5.27 -3.11 4.90
C ALA A 53 -4.06 -3.07 3.98
N LEU A 54 -2.95 -2.50 4.44
CA LEU A 54 -1.72 -2.46 3.66
C LEU A 54 -1.15 -3.86 3.43
N SER A 55 -1.20 -4.71 4.44
CA SER A 55 -0.74 -6.10 4.31
C SER A 55 -1.55 -6.86 3.26
N ASP A 56 -2.87 -6.64 3.22
CA ASP A 56 -3.72 -7.27 2.22
C ASP A 56 -3.36 -6.78 0.81
N LEU A 57 -3.12 -5.48 0.63
CA LEU A 57 -2.67 -4.97 -0.65
C LEU A 57 -1.36 -5.63 -1.09
N ALA A 58 -0.41 -5.75 -0.17
CA ALA A 58 0.88 -6.38 -0.47
C ALA A 58 0.69 -7.83 -0.90
N LYS A 59 -0.18 -8.57 -0.21
CA LYS A 59 -0.46 -9.97 -0.56
C LYS A 59 -1.09 -10.08 -1.94
N ARG A 60 -2.00 -9.18 -2.28
CA ARG A 60 -2.62 -9.17 -3.60
C ARG A 60 -1.61 -8.88 -4.69
N LEU A 61 -0.67 -7.97 -4.44
CA LEU A 61 0.42 -7.70 -5.37
C LEU A 61 1.34 -8.91 -5.53
N GLN A 62 1.66 -9.58 -4.42
CA GLN A 62 2.49 -10.78 -4.45
C GLN A 62 1.85 -11.89 -5.30
N ARG A 63 0.52 -12.04 -5.22
CA ARG A 63 -0.19 -13.00 -6.08
C ARG A 63 -0.10 -12.65 -7.55
N LYS A 64 0.14 -11.38 -7.87
CA LYS A 64 0.35 -10.90 -9.24
C LYS A 64 1.82 -10.89 -9.62
N ARG A 65 2.66 -11.55 -8.82
CA ARG A 65 4.11 -11.69 -9.05
C ARG A 65 4.93 -10.42 -8.83
N PHE A 66 4.40 -9.49 -8.07
CA PHE A 66 5.21 -8.40 -7.53
C PHE A 66 6.04 -8.95 -6.37
N SER A 67 7.21 -8.36 -6.14
CA SER A 67 8.12 -8.83 -5.09
C SER A 67 8.81 -7.67 -4.38
N ASP A 68 9.48 -7.99 -3.27
CA ASP A 68 10.26 -7.03 -2.49
C ASP A 68 9.45 -5.80 -2.10
N ILE A 69 8.19 -6.01 -1.72
CA ILE A 69 7.26 -4.93 -1.43
C ILE A 69 7.55 -4.34 -0.06
N ARG A 70 7.58 -3.02 -0.02
CA ARG A 70 7.70 -2.26 1.23
C ARG A 70 6.83 -1.03 1.15
N SER A 71 6.45 -0.49 2.31
CA SER A 71 5.68 0.73 2.36
C SER A 71 6.12 1.60 3.54
N ARG A 72 5.81 2.87 3.43
CA ARG A 72 5.96 3.81 4.55
C ARG A 72 4.91 4.90 4.41
N LEU A 73 4.55 5.49 5.55
CA LEU A 73 3.59 6.58 5.57
C LEU A 73 4.14 7.75 4.76
N ASN A 74 3.34 8.28 3.84
CA ASN A 74 3.72 9.43 3.04
C ASN A 74 2.88 10.66 3.36
N PHE A 75 1.59 10.49 3.62
CA PHE A 75 0.69 11.63 3.85
C PHE A 75 -0.35 11.28 4.88
N ARG A 76 -0.52 12.16 5.88
CA ARG A 76 -1.52 12.03 6.94
C ARG A 76 -1.85 13.42 7.47
N GLU A 77 -3.15 13.72 7.61
CA GLU A 77 -3.59 14.98 8.22
C GLU A 77 -2.89 16.20 7.63
N ASP A 78 -2.90 16.29 6.30
CA ASP A 78 -2.33 17.39 5.53
C ASP A 78 -0.82 17.57 5.68
N ARG A 79 -0.10 16.51 6.08
CA ARG A 79 1.35 16.54 6.21
C ARG A 79 2.00 15.41 5.42
N TYR A 80 3.18 15.69 4.89
CA TYR A 80 4.00 14.70 4.18
C TYR A 80 5.10 14.18 5.10
N TYR A 81 5.29 12.87 5.11
CA TYR A 81 6.20 12.21 6.05
C TYR A 81 7.30 11.39 5.39
N ALA A 82 7.12 11.01 4.14
CA ALA A 82 7.86 9.92 3.48
C ALA A 82 9.29 9.68 3.96
N GLU A 83 10.16 10.69 3.88
CA GLU A 83 11.58 10.50 4.17
C GLU A 83 11.90 10.31 5.65
N ARG A 84 10.92 10.52 6.52
CA ARG A 84 11.13 10.45 7.97
C ARG A 84 10.59 9.16 8.57
N GLU A 85 9.82 8.40 7.81
CA GLU A 85 9.16 7.21 8.32
C GLU A 85 9.94 5.96 7.97
N PRO A 86 10.00 4.97 8.88
CA PRO A 86 10.68 3.72 8.56
C PRO A 86 9.90 2.91 7.54
N TRP A 87 10.62 2.14 6.74
CA TRP A 87 10.01 1.22 5.81
C TRP A 87 9.46 0.00 6.54
N VAL A 88 8.28 -0.44 6.13
CA VAL A 88 7.69 -1.70 6.56
C VAL A 88 7.81 -2.67 5.39
N TYR A 89 8.42 -3.81 5.62
CA TYR A 89 8.69 -4.80 4.58
C TYR A 89 7.66 -5.92 4.64
N TYR A 90 7.20 -6.34 3.47
CA TYR A 90 6.21 -7.41 3.34
C TYR A 90 6.88 -8.62 2.71
N THR A 91 7.09 -9.65 3.51
CA THR A 91 7.73 -10.87 3.03
C THR A 91 6.70 -11.85 2.50
N LEU A 92 7.15 -12.73 1.59
CA LEU A 92 6.30 -13.82 1.14
C LEU A 92 6.09 -14.80 2.30
N SER A 93 4.87 -15.18 2.50
CA SER A 93 4.53 -16.18 3.53
C SER A 93 4.30 -17.53 2.92
#